data_31c726dd495ef286a8f1829ebfe9a8da
#
_entry.id   31c726dd495ef286a8f1829ebfe9a8da
#
_cell.length_a   1.000
_cell.length_b   1.000
_cell.length_c   1.000
_cell.angle_alpha   90.00
_cell.angle_beta   90.00
_cell.angle_gamma   90.00
#
_symmetry.space_group_name_H-M   'P 1'
#
loop_
_entity.id
_entity.type
_entity.pdbx_description
1 polymer ?
#
loop_
_entity_poly.entity_id
_entity_poly.type
_entity_poly.pdbx_seq_one_letter_code
_entity_poly.pdbx_strand_id
1 'polypeptide(L)'
;HKYALSKEQDGPTEHTFDVKFDLNARFGGEQRIGLGGNVEYFNYSLPTMGGQEYLEFENHAEATLSPYYKVSGDNWNLKLGANIMFVTGDNSKFMASPNITADVEVADKTELYLVAGGKLYSNSMYEISQVNRYINPTMELLPSRNYLDGTVGIRSGIASRFLVRCIRGI
;
A
#
# COMPACT_ATOMS: atom_id res chain seq x y z
N HIS A 1 7.00 15.56 11.16
CA HIS A 1 5.82 16.29 11.61
C HIS A 1 4.96 16.69 10.43
N LYS A 2 3.73 16.20 10.37
CA LYS A 2 2.74 16.62 9.38
C LYS A 2 1.58 17.30 10.14
N TYR A 3 1.17 18.46 9.68
CA TYR A 3 0.04 19.17 10.25
C TYR A 3 -1.19 18.94 9.36
N ALA A 4 -2.21 18.31 9.89
CA ALA A 4 -3.40 17.94 9.12
C ALA A 4 -4.37 19.09 8.86
N LEU A 5 -4.41 20.10 9.71
CA LEU A 5 -5.33 21.23 9.59
C LEU A 5 -4.61 22.53 10.00
N SER A 6 -4.69 23.52 9.14
CA SER A 6 -4.21 24.92 9.22
C SER A 6 -3.16 25.30 10.28
N LYS A 7 -2.40 26.35 9.98
CA LYS A 7 -1.34 26.97 10.79
C LYS A 7 -1.79 27.61 12.14
N GLU A 8 -2.91 27.22 12.70
CA GLU A 8 -3.24 27.64 14.05
C GLU A 8 -2.38 26.87 15.04
N GLN A 9 -1.87 27.55 16.03
CA GLN A 9 -0.87 27.08 17.01
C GLN A 9 -1.33 25.88 17.83
N ASP A 10 -2.62 25.52 17.79
CA ASP A 10 -3.28 24.45 18.54
C ASP A 10 -4.07 23.47 17.65
N GLY A 11 -3.62 23.24 16.41
CA GLY A 11 -4.25 22.26 15.50
C GLY A 11 -3.86 20.80 15.82
N PRO A 12 -4.66 19.82 15.34
CA PRO A 12 -4.34 18.42 15.49
C PRO A 12 -3.01 18.09 14.78
N THR A 13 -2.17 17.31 15.44
CA THR A 13 -0.88 16.87 14.89
C THR A 13 -0.88 15.36 14.66
N GLU A 14 -0.32 14.96 13.52
CA GLU A 14 -0.10 13.57 13.16
C GLU A 14 1.40 13.30 13.09
N HIS A 15 1.85 12.28 13.81
CA HIS A 15 3.19 11.74 13.71
C HIS A 15 3.14 10.39 13.03
N THR A 16 3.74 10.27 11.87
CA THR A 16 3.84 9.00 11.14
C THR A 16 5.28 8.48 11.21
N PHE A 17 5.43 7.23 11.58
CA PHE A 17 6.67 6.50 11.54
C PHE A 17 6.55 5.36 10.54
N ASP A 18 7.39 5.34 9.52
CA ASP A 18 7.36 4.39 8.42
C ASP A 18 8.71 3.66 8.32
N VAL A 19 8.67 2.34 8.38
CA VAL A 19 9.83 1.47 8.22
C VAL A 19 9.57 0.48 7.10
N LYS A 20 10.47 0.46 6.12
CA LYS A 20 10.44 -0.47 5.00
C LYS A 20 11.69 -1.32 4.98
N PHE A 21 11.52 -2.61 4.67
CA PHE A 21 12.64 -3.53 4.47
C PHE A 21 12.34 -4.48 3.31
N ASP A 22 13.39 -4.97 2.68
CA ASP A 22 13.35 -6.06 1.69
C ASP A 22 14.58 -6.96 1.90
N LEU A 23 14.30 -8.20 2.26
CA LEU A 23 15.31 -9.24 2.45
C LEU A 23 15.16 -10.24 1.32
N ASN A 24 16.24 -10.56 0.64
CA ASN A 24 16.19 -11.56 -0.42
C ASN A 24 17.45 -12.43 -0.42
N ALA A 25 17.24 -13.69 -0.85
CA ALA A 25 18.28 -14.66 -1.06
C ALA A 25 18.16 -15.25 -2.46
N ARG A 26 19.29 -15.42 -3.14
CA ARG A 26 19.39 -16.07 -4.43
C ARG A 26 19.80 -17.51 -4.22
N PHE A 27 19.16 -18.44 -4.93
CA PHE A 27 19.52 -19.84 -4.93
C PHE A 27 19.27 -20.45 -6.33
N GLY A 28 20.10 -21.39 -6.74
CA GLY A 28 19.89 -22.16 -7.97
C GLY A 28 19.74 -21.32 -9.25
N GLY A 29 20.72 -20.50 -9.59
CA GLY A 29 20.72 -19.73 -10.85
C GLY A 29 19.80 -18.50 -10.83
N GLU A 30 18.74 -18.53 -11.60
CA GLU A 30 17.81 -17.40 -11.81
C GLU A 30 16.67 -17.32 -10.77
N GLN A 31 16.80 -18.05 -9.66
CA GLN A 31 15.76 -18.11 -8.63
C GLN A 31 16.09 -17.22 -7.43
N ARG A 32 15.06 -16.57 -6.89
CA ARG A 32 15.15 -15.76 -5.66
C ARG A 32 13.94 -15.98 -4.78
N ILE A 33 14.18 -16.05 -3.50
CA ILE A 33 13.13 -15.94 -2.48
C ILE A 33 13.35 -14.65 -1.71
N GLY A 34 12.29 -13.99 -1.35
CA GLY A 34 12.40 -12.75 -0.60
C GLY A 34 11.21 -12.51 0.33
N LEU A 35 11.44 -11.58 1.25
CA LEU A 35 10.46 -11.08 2.19
C LEU A 35 10.57 -9.56 2.25
N GLY A 36 9.60 -8.87 1.66
CA GLY A 36 9.40 -7.45 1.83
C GLY A 36 8.55 -7.16 3.05
N GLY A 37 8.68 -5.99 3.62
CA GLY A 37 7.80 -5.54 4.68
C GLY A 37 7.75 -4.03 4.80
N ASN A 38 6.61 -3.55 5.29
CA ASN A 38 6.36 -2.18 5.63
C ASN A 38 5.62 -2.13 6.96
N VAL A 39 6.04 -1.26 7.86
CA VAL A 39 5.35 -0.98 9.12
C VAL A 39 5.16 0.52 9.22
N GLU A 40 3.92 0.95 9.30
CA GLU A 40 3.52 2.34 9.50
C GLU A 40 2.83 2.47 10.86
N TYR A 41 3.28 3.41 11.65
CA TYR A 41 2.67 3.74 12.93
C TYR A 41 2.16 5.17 12.89
N PHE A 42 0.89 5.35 13.23
CA PHE A 42 0.21 6.63 13.26
C PHE A 42 -0.08 7.01 14.71
N ASN A 43 0.45 8.14 15.11
CA ASN A 43 0.18 8.75 16.41
C ASN A 43 -0.51 10.08 16.19
N TYR A 44 -1.70 10.21 16.74
CA TYR A 44 -2.50 11.41 16.66
C TYR A 44 -2.48 12.15 18.00
N SER A 45 -2.33 13.47 17.95
CA SER A 45 -2.43 14.35 19.11
C SER A 45 -3.45 15.44 18.82
N LEU A 46 -4.49 15.49 19.64
CA LEU A 46 -5.52 16.54 19.58
C LEU A 46 -5.21 17.62 20.59
N PRO A 47 -5.45 18.90 20.27
CA PRO A 47 -5.35 19.98 21.23
C PRO A 47 -6.47 19.87 22.27
N THR A 48 -6.13 20.07 23.53
CA THR A 48 -7.11 20.14 24.62
C THR A 48 -7.79 21.50 24.60
N MET A 49 -8.94 21.62 23.98
CA MET A 49 -9.75 22.83 24.06
C MET A 49 -10.82 22.68 25.14
N GLY A 50 -10.70 23.48 26.22
CA GLY A 50 -11.80 23.73 27.15
C GLY A 50 -12.24 22.58 28.04
N GLY A 51 -11.39 21.58 28.35
CA GLY A 51 -11.67 20.56 29.37
C GLY A 51 -12.69 19.49 28.96
N GLN A 52 -13.12 19.43 27.71
CA GLN A 52 -13.85 18.31 27.15
C GLN A 52 -12.90 17.45 26.31
N GLU A 53 -12.76 16.18 26.68
CA GLU A 53 -12.13 15.17 25.84
C GLU A 53 -12.99 14.99 24.57
N TYR A 54 -12.56 15.64 23.50
CA TYR A 54 -13.08 15.32 22.18
C TYR A 54 -12.46 13.99 21.74
N LEU A 55 -13.32 13.07 21.26
CA LEU A 55 -13.10 11.75 20.71
C LEU A 55 -11.62 11.41 20.46
N GLU A 56 -11.12 10.43 21.18
CA GLU A 56 -9.78 9.89 21.02
C GLU A 56 -9.60 9.36 19.59
N PHE A 57 -8.77 10.03 18.81
CA PHE A 57 -8.19 9.37 17.64
C PHE A 57 -7.23 8.32 18.16
N GLU A 58 -7.59 7.07 17.96
CA GLU A 58 -6.76 5.98 18.40
C GLU A 58 -5.50 5.87 17.54
N ASN A 59 -4.39 5.75 18.25
CA ASN A 59 -3.14 5.39 17.63
C ASN A 59 -3.28 4.00 17.03
N HIS A 60 -2.89 3.84 15.78
CA HIS A 60 -2.91 2.55 15.12
C HIS A 60 -1.61 2.27 14.39
N ALA A 61 -1.34 1.01 14.17
CA ALA A 61 -0.23 0.58 13.35
C ALA A 61 -0.73 -0.30 12.21
N GLU A 62 -0.14 -0.11 11.07
CA GLU A 62 -0.34 -0.91 9.87
C GLU A 62 0.94 -1.64 9.54
N ALA A 63 0.86 -2.94 9.34
CA ALA A 63 2.00 -3.76 8.94
C ALA A 63 1.66 -4.58 7.71
N THR A 64 2.54 -4.57 6.73
CA THR A 64 2.45 -5.41 5.53
C THR A 64 3.68 -6.28 5.42
N LEU A 65 3.48 -7.59 5.28
CA LEU A 65 4.53 -8.55 4.95
C LEU A 65 4.28 -9.09 3.55
N SER A 66 5.31 -9.14 2.74
CA SER A 66 5.24 -9.53 1.33
C SER A 66 6.27 -10.61 1.00
N PRO A 67 6.02 -11.87 1.40
CA PRO A 67 6.84 -12.98 0.95
C PRO A 67 6.67 -13.17 -0.57
N TYR A 68 7.78 -13.47 -1.25
CA TYR A 68 7.75 -13.71 -2.68
C TYR A 68 8.81 -14.71 -3.13
N TYR A 69 8.48 -15.39 -4.22
CA TYR A 69 9.40 -16.19 -5.01
C TYR A 69 9.49 -15.60 -6.42
N LYS A 70 10.70 -15.40 -6.90
CA LYS A 70 10.96 -14.87 -8.24
C LYS A 70 11.81 -15.87 -9.01
N VAL A 71 11.42 -16.13 -10.24
CA VAL A 71 12.18 -16.93 -11.20
C VAL A 71 12.21 -16.19 -12.53
N SER A 72 13.35 -16.24 -13.20
CA SER A 72 13.56 -15.61 -14.51
C SER A 72 14.09 -16.64 -15.49
N GLY A 73 13.66 -16.57 -16.73
CA GLY A 73 14.22 -17.28 -17.87
C GLY A 73 14.79 -16.28 -18.87
N ASP A 74 15.19 -16.76 -20.04
CA ASP A 74 15.84 -15.91 -21.05
C ASP A 74 14.95 -14.77 -21.56
N ASN A 75 13.65 -15.04 -21.70
CA ASN A 75 12.68 -14.08 -22.26
C ASN A 75 11.42 -13.92 -21.39
N TRP A 76 11.45 -14.37 -20.15
CA TRP A 76 10.33 -14.25 -19.23
C TRP A 76 10.77 -14.07 -17.77
N ASN A 77 9.93 -13.41 -17.00
CA ASN A 77 10.08 -13.28 -15.56
C ASN A 77 8.75 -13.59 -14.88
N LEU A 78 8.82 -14.26 -13.75
CA LEU A 78 7.67 -14.58 -12.92
C LEU A 78 8.00 -14.31 -11.46
N LYS A 79 7.16 -13.49 -10.82
CA LYS A 79 7.16 -13.28 -9.38
C LYS A 79 5.83 -13.76 -8.82
N LEU A 80 5.88 -14.69 -7.90
CA LEU A 80 4.74 -15.19 -7.15
C LEU A 80 4.91 -14.81 -5.69
N GLY A 81 3.93 -14.14 -5.14
CA GLY A 81 3.96 -13.70 -3.76
C GLY A 81 2.57 -13.43 -3.20
N ALA A 82 2.55 -13.02 -1.95
CA ALA A 82 1.34 -12.57 -1.28
C ALA A 82 1.67 -11.32 -0.46
N ASN A 83 0.67 -10.45 -0.28
CA ASN A 83 0.72 -9.36 0.68
C ASN A 83 -0.16 -9.75 1.86
N ILE A 84 0.41 -9.78 3.04
CA ILE A 84 -0.26 -10.07 4.30
C ILE A 84 -0.27 -8.77 5.09
N MET A 85 -1.44 -8.23 5.33
CA MET A 85 -1.62 -6.91 5.90
C MET A 85 -2.36 -7.01 7.23
N PHE A 86 -1.83 -6.32 8.23
CA PHE A 86 -2.37 -6.24 9.58
C PHE A 86 -2.60 -4.77 9.92
N VAL A 87 -3.73 -4.47 10.49
CA VAL A 87 -4.05 -3.18 11.10
C VAL A 87 -4.35 -3.44 12.56
N THR A 88 -3.67 -2.74 13.47
CA THR A 88 -3.92 -2.76 14.91
C THR A 88 -4.73 -1.54 15.31
N GLY A 89 -5.40 -1.60 16.44
CA GLY A 89 -6.33 -0.60 16.97
C GLY A 89 -7.58 -1.30 17.49
N ASP A 90 -8.60 -0.56 17.87
CA ASP A 90 -9.87 -1.12 18.39
C ASP A 90 -10.53 -2.10 17.43
N ASN A 91 -10.30 -1.93 16.14
CA ASN A 91 -10.78 -2.82 15.08
C ASN A 91 -9.62 -3.50 14.36
N SER A 92 -8.85 -4.33 15.06
CA SER A 92 -7.76 -5.11 14.46
C SER A 92 -8.26 -5.89 13.26
N LYS A 93 -7.60 -5.73 12.13
CA LYS A 93 -8.02 -6.32 10.86
C LYS A 93 -6.85 -6.99 10.15
N PHE A 94 -7.16 -8.13 9.57
CA PHE A 94 -6.25 -8.92 8.75
C PHE A 94 -6.75 -8.94 7.31
N MET A 95 -5.84 -8.81 6.36
CA MET A 95 -6.12 -8.97 4.94
C MET A 95 -4.96 -9.69 4.26
N ALA A 96 -5.29 -10.60 3.36
CA ALA A 96 -4.31 -11.21 2.48
C ALA A 96 -4.72 -10.97 1.02
N SER A 97 -3.74 -10.70 0.17
CA SER A 97 -3.94 -10.52 -1.27
C SER A 97 -2.80 -11.13 -2.06
N PRO A 98 -3.02 -11.54 -3.31
CA PRO A 98 -1.93 -11.98 -4.18
C PRO A 98 -0.95 -10.83 -4.46
N ASN A 99 0.28 -11.19 -4.82
CA ASN A 99 1.30 -10.27 -5.31
C ASN A 99 2.04 -10.98 -6.44
N ILE A 100 1.44 -10.96 -7.62
CA ILE A 100 1.89 -11.71 -8.78
C ILE A 100 2.30 -10.73 -9.88
N THR A 101 3.47 -10.94 -10.44
CA THR A 101 3.94 -10.23 -11.62
C THR A 101 4.52 -11.22 -12.59
N ALA A 102 4.07 -11.20 -13.83
CA ALA A 102 4.61 -12.00 -14.91
C ALA A 102 4.85 -11.12 -16.12
N ASP A 103 5.95 -11.32 -16.78
CA ASP A 103 6.27 -10.67 -18.05
C ASP A 103 6.94 -11.68 -18.97
N VAL A 104 6.61 -11.60 -20.25
CA VAL A 104 7.18 -12.45 -21.29
C VAL A 104 7.39 -11.63 -22.56
N GLU A 105 8.58 -11.71 -23.12
CA GLU A 105 8.89 -11.16 -24.43
C GLU A 105 8.41 -12.15 -25.51
N VAL A 106 7.38 -11.75 -26.26
CA VAL A 106 6.74 -12.59 -27.28
C VAL A 106 7.25 -12.30 -28.69
N ALA A 107 7.84 -11.16 -28.91
CA ALA A 107 8.48 -10.76 -30.17
C ALA A 107 9.49 -9.65 -29.89
N ASP A 108 10.33 -9.37 -30.88
CA ASP A 108 11.35 -8.30 -30.79
C ASP A 108 10.71 -6.99 -30.32
N LYS A 109 11.12 -6.48 -29.16
CA LYS A 109 10.57 -5.28 -28.49
C LYS A 109 9.08 -5.35 -28.11
N THR A 110 8.49 -6.52 -28.02
CA THR A 110 7.10 -6.69 -27.61
C THR A 110 7.00 -7.61 -26.40
N GLU A 111 6.48 -7.08 -25.32
CA GLU A 111 6.34 -7.71 -24.01
C GLU A 111 4.87 -7.79 -23.63
N LEU A 112 4.44 -8.98 -23.22
CA LEU A 112 3.19 -9.17 -22.49
C LEU A 112 3.48 -9.12 -21.00
N TYR A 113 2.66 -8.42 -20.24
CA TYR A 113 2.79 -8.38 -18.80
C TYR A 113 1.46 -8.57 -18.10
N LEU A 114 1.54 -9.18 -16.92
CA LEU A 114 0.46 -9.38 -15.97
C LEU A 114 0.93 -8.91 -14.60
N VAL A 115 0.11 -8.10 -13.95
CA VAL A 115 0.29 -7.71 -12.55
C VAL A 115 -1.02 -7.98 -11.83
N ALA A 116 -0.97 -8.73 -10.74
CA ALA A 116 -2.11 -8.95 -9.87
C ALA A 116 -1.69 -8.73 -8.42
N GLY A 117 -2.43 -7.89 -7.71
CA GLY A 117 -2.12 -7.57 -6.33
C GLY A 117 -3.29 -6.94 -5.62
N GLY A 118 -3.17 -6.82 -4.31
CA GLY A 118 -4.06 -6.01 -3.50
C GLY A 118 -3.23 -5.07 -2.64
N LYS A 119 -3.85 -3.99 -2.21
CA LYS A 119 -3.19 -2.95 -1.42
C LYS A 119 -4.11 -2.45 -0.33
N LEU A 120 -3.52 -2.20 0.82
CA LEU A 120 -4.13 -1.38 1.87
C LEU A 120 -3.82 0.08 1.55
N TYR A 121 -4.83 0.93 1.53
CA TYR A 121 -4.67 2.37 1.45
C TYR A 121 -4.88 2.95 2.83
N SER A 122 -3.80 3.41 3.41
CA SER A 122 -3.79 4.14 4.65
C SER A 122 -4.45 5.50 4.42
N ASN A 123 -5.59 5.73 5.05
CA ASN A 123 -6.27 7.02 4.99
C ASN A 123 -5.77 7.88 6.15
N SER A 124 -4.65 8.58 5.97
CA SER A 124 -4.18 9.51 6.99
C SER A 124 -5.02 10.80 6.98
N MET A 125 -5.20 11.41 8.15
CA MET A 125 -5.88 12.71 8.27
C MET A 125 -5.21 13.77 7.39
N TYR A 126 -3.89 13.71 7.29
CA TYR A 126 -3.12 14.60 6.44
C TYR A 126 -3.50 14.46 4.96
N GLU A 127 -3.55 13.24 4.42
CA GLU A 127 -3.89 13.00 3.01
C GLU A 127 -5.32 13.43 2.69
N ILE A 128 -6.26 13.11 3.57
CA ILE A 128 -7.66 13.50 3.38
C ILE A 128 -7.82 15.01 3.49
N SER A 129 -7.10 15.69 4.38
CA SER A 129 -7.13 17.15 4.51
C SER A 129 -6.58 17.88 3.29
N GLN A 130 -5.69 17.25 2.51
CA GLN A 130 -5.21 17.79 1.23
C GLN A 130 -6.30 17.78 0.16
N VAL A 131 -7.20 16.81 0.20
CA VAL A 131 -8.33 16.69 -0.75
C VAL A 131 -9.50 17.56 -0.32
N ASN A 132 -9.80 17.61 0.97
CA ASN A 132 -10.89 18.42 1.51
C ASN A 132 -10.45 19.12 2.81
N ARG A 133 -10.23 20.44 2.71
CA ARG A 133 -9.81 21.30 3.84
C ARG A 133 -10.87 21.46 4.93
N TYR A 134 -12.12 21.13 4.64
CA TYR A 134 -13.26 21.27 5.56
C TYR A 134 -13.68 19.92 6.16
N ILE A 135 -12.79 18.92 6.14
CA ILE A 135 -13.08 17.62 6.74
C ILE A 135 -13.31 17.78 8.25
N ASN A 136 -14.35 17.11 8.74
CA ASN A 136 -14.61 17.05 10.16
C ASN A 136 -13.49 16.24 10.85
N PRO A 137 -12.72 16.82 11.78
CA PRO A 137 -11.64 16.12 12.47
C PRO A 137 -12.12 14.98 13.38
N THR A 138 -13.43 14.84 13.60
CA THR A 138 -14.02 13.75 14.39
C THR A 138 -14.48 12.56 13.55
N MET A 139 -14.17 12.53 12.25
CA MET A 139 -14.47 11.37 11.40
C MET A 139 -13.55 10.19 11.70
N GLU A 140 -14.14 9.02 11.89
CA GLU A 140 -13.38 7.77 11.99
C GLU A 140 -12.70 7.46 10.65
N LEU A 141 -11.37 7.39 10.68
CA LEU A 141 -10.57 7.07 9.50
C LEU A 141 -10.36 5.56 9.41
N LEU A 142 -11.10 4.94 8.52
CA LEU A 142 -10.93 3.52 8.22
C LEU A 142 -10.05 3.33 6.99
N PRO A 143 -9.06 2.43 7.04
CA PRO A 143 -8.25 2.14 5.88
C PRO A 143 -9.09 1.51 4.77
N SER A 144 -8.92 2.02 3.55
CA SER A 144 -9.56 1.47 2.36
C SER A 144 -8.80 0.24 1.87
N ARG A 145 -9.54 -0.80 1.48
CA ARG A 145 -8.99 -2.09 1.10
C ARG A 145 -9.26 -2.39 -0.36
N ASN A 146 -8.21 -2.68 -1.09
CA ASN A 146 -8.31 -3.27 -2.41
C ASN A 146 -7.80 -4.70 -2.35
N TYR A 147 -8.70 -5.68 -2.41
CA TYR A 147 -8.35 -7.10 -2.30
C TYR A 147 -7.67 -7.63 -3.56
N LEU A 148 -8.06 -7.11 -4.71
CA LEU A 148 -7.53 -7.56 -5.99
C LEU A 148 -7.56 -6.42 -7.01
N ASP A 149 -6.40 -6.08 -7.51
CA ASP A 149 -6.19 -5.23 -8.68
C ASP A 149 -5.41 -6.07 -9.69
N GLY A 150 -5.99 -6.32 -10.84
CA GLY A 150 -5.37 -7.10 -11.91
C GLY A 150 -5.21 -6.26 -13.16
N THR A 151 -4.02 -6.25 -13.69
CA THR A 151 -3.69 -5.54 -14.94
C THR A 151 -3.00 -6.51 -15.89
N VAL A 152 -3.52 -6.62 -17.10
CA VAL A 152 -2.89 -7.31 -18.21
C VAL A 152 -2.63 -6.30 -19.31
N GLY A 153 -1.48 -6.35 -19.92
CA GLY A 153 -1.15 -5.40 -20.97
C GLY A 153 -0.07 -5.89 -21.92
N ILE A 154 0.02 -5.19 -23.03
CA ILE A 154 1.05 -5.35 -24.05
C ILE A 154 1.85 -4.06 -24.09
N ARG A 155 3.17 -4.20 -24.05
CA ARG A 155 4.10 -3.10 -24.25
C ARG A 155 4.91 -3.39 -25.50
N SER A 156 4.85 -2.50 -26.50
CA SER A 156 5.63 -2.63 -27.73
C SER A 156 6.45 -1.37 -27.94
N GLY A 157 7.69 -1.51 -28.40
CA GLY A 157 8.54 -0.40 -28.78
C GLY A 157 8.09 0.31 -30.06
N ILE A 158 7.13 -0.25 -30.80
CA ILE A 158 6.65 0.24 -32.10
C ILE A 158 5.25 0.85 -31.99
N ALA A 159 4.45 0.46 -30.99
CA ALA A 159 3.05 0.86 -30.84
C ALA A 159 2.72 1.40 -29.45
N SER A 160 1.60 2.11 -29.35
CA SER A 160 1.03 2.59 -28.09
C SER A 160 0.72 1.43 -27.14
N ARG A 161 0.84 1.66 -25.86
CA ARG A 161 0.50 0.68 -24.82
C ARG A 161 -0.98 0.34 -24.88
N PHE A 162 -1.29 -0.95 -24.92
CA PHE A 162 -2.63 -1.45 -24.68
C PHE A 162 -2.71 -2.02 -23.27
N LEU A 163 -3.73 -1.60 -22.49
CA LEU A 163 -3.85 -1.95 -21.08
C LEU A 163 -5.29 -2.27 -20.75
N VAL A 164 -5.51 -3.42 -20.12
CA VAL A 164 -6.79 -3.80 -19.50
C VAL A 164 -6.58 -3.90 -18.00
N ARG A 165 -7.36 -3.18 -17.23
CA ARG A 165 -7.30 -3.19 -15.77
C ARG A 165 -8.63 -3.63 -15.18
N CYS A 166 -8.58 -4.61 -14.29
CA CYS A 166 -9.71 -5.05 -13.48
C CYS A 166 -9.42 -4.75 -12.01
N ILE A 167 -10.33 -4.03 -11.36
CA ILE A 167 -10.22 -3.67 -9.94
C ILE A 167 -11.42 -4.26 -9.22
N ARG A 168 -11.17 -4.99 -8.13
CA ARG A 168 -12.19 -5.41 -7.18
C ARG A 168 -11.81 -4.89 -5.79
N GLY A 169 -12.51 -3.85 -5.35
CA GLY A 169 -12.41 -3.28 -4.01
C GLY A 169 -13.74 -3.41 -3.26
N ILE A 170 -13.68 -3.34 -1.95
CA ILE A 170 -14.83 -3.18 -1.04
C ILE A 170 -14.50 -2.01 -0.11
#